data_548e04f8deb5cfb8063edeff2037bd73
#
_entry.id   548e04f8deb5cfb8063edeff2037bd73
#
_cell.length_a   1.000
_cell.length_b   1.000
_cell.length_c   1.000
_cell.angle_alpha   90.00
_cell.angle_beta   90.00
_cell.angle_gamma   90.00
#
_symmetry.space_group_name_H-M   'P 1'
#
loop_
_entity.id
_entity.type
_entity.pdbx_description
1 polymer ?
#
loop_
_entity_poly.entity_id
_entity_poly.type
_entity_poly.pdbx_seq_one_letter_code
_entity_poly.pdbx_strand_id
1 'polypeptide(L)'
;AGATWTLADHAYEATNSGIQIGASDLARELVGRIVGAAEQLKVKCVISPECGHAYTAIRWEGPNLMGRPFGFEVKHILEVLDDLRRAGKLKLKGTLDKPLTYHDPCQISRRGGVYEQPRTLLNQLAPQFREMTDSGVMNWCCGGGGGVSANERAEELRFTVFKRKKAQIEELGVKTMVTACANCRVVMEEALEHHHMDIEMLGLTELVAEHLDEGKPNE
;
A
#
# COMPACT_ATOMS: atom_id res chain seq x y z
N ALA A 1 -0.14 11.25 -16.89
CA ALA A 1 -0.51 12.36 -16.01
C ALA A 1 0.46 13.55 -16.08
N GLY A 2 1.56 13.43 -16.83
CA GLY A 2 2.52 14.52 -17.08
C GLY A 2 3.36 14.91 -15.86
N ALA A 3 3.48 14.04 -14.85
CA ALA A 3 4.34 14.28 -13.71
C ALA A 3 5.82 14.01 -14.08
N THR A 4 6.72 14.89 -13.63
CA THR A 4 8.17 14.63 -13.70
C THR A 4 8.58 13.80 -12.50
N TRP A 5 9.26 12.69 -12.73
CA TRP A 5 9.69 11.77 -11.68
C TRP A 5 11.10 11.22 -11.96
N THR A 6 11.74 10.74 -10.92
CA THR A 6 13.04 10.04 -10.99
C THR A 6 13.09 8.93 -9.94
N LEU A 7 14.01 8.02 -10.10
CA LEU A 7 14.34 7.00 -9.10
C LEU A 7 15.72 7.32 -8.49
N ALA A 8 15.86 7.05 -7.20
CA ALA A 8 17.15 7.04 -6.55
C ALA A 8 17.76 5.63 -6.71
N ASP A 9 18.84 5.52 -7.48
CA ASP A 9 19.49 4.25 -7.77
C ASP A 9 20.36 3.69 -6.63
N HIS A 10 20.62 4.51 -5.63
CA HIS A 10 21.52 4.20 -4.49
C HIS A 10 20.84 4.29 -3.11
N ALA A 11 19.54 4.55 -3.06
CA ALA A 11 18.78 4.68 -1.83
C ALA A 11 17.56 3.78 -1.85
N TYR A 12 17.76 2.55 -1.44
CA TYR A 12 16.69 1.56 -1.32
C TYR A 12 16.01 1.63 0.04
N GLU A 13 14.70 1.39 0.04
CA GLU A 13 13.91 1.39 1.26
C GLU A 13 14.20 0.13 2.08
N ALA A 14 14.52 0.33 3.35
CA ALA A 14 14.58 -0.68 4.40
C ALA A 14 14.38 -0.05 5.79
N THR A 15 13.87 1.19 5.83
CA THR A 15 13.80 2.05 7.03
C THR A 15 13.03 1.41 8.17
N ASN A 16 12.01 0.62 7.84
CA ASN A 16 11.19 -0.07 8.81
C ASN A 16 11.95 -1.15 9.60
N SER A 17 13.00 -1.74 9.04
CA SER A 17 13.72 -2.85 9.68
C SER A 17 14.32 -2.45 11.02
N GLY A 18 14.96 -1.29 11.10
CA GLY A 18 15.50 -0.77 12.36
C GLY A 18 14.42 -0.48 13.40
N ILE A 19 13.26 0.04 12.97
CA ILE A 19 12.12 0.33 13.86
C ILE A 19 11.55 -0.98 14.42
N GLN A 20 11.37 -2.00 13.59
CA GLN A 20 10.79 -3.28 14.01
C GLN A 20 11.61 -4.02 15.07
N ILE A 21 12.93 -3.93 14.99
CA ILE A 21 13.83 -4.59 15.95
C ILE A 21 14.24 -3.69 17.13
N GLY A 22 13.72 -2.45 17.17
CA GLY A 22 14.04 -1.49 18.22
C GLY A 22 15.45 -0.89 18.14
N ALA A 23 16.10 -0.96 16.99
CA ALA A 23 17.45 -0.42 16.74
C ALA A 23 17.37 0.99 16.16
N SER A 24 17.26 2.01 17.02
CA SER A 24 17.08 3.41 16.61
C SER A 24 18.21 3.95 15.74
N ASP A 25 19.45 3.52 15.98
CA ASP A 25 20.59 3.97 15.18
C ASP A 25 20.54 3.40 13.76
N LEU A 26 20.18 2.11 13.63
CA LEU A 26 19.94 1.50 12.33
C LEU A 26 18.76 2.15 11.60
N ALA A 27 17.66 2.42 12.32
CA ALA A 27 16.51 3.12 11.74
C ALA A 27 16.90 4.53 11.21
N ARG A 28 17.72 5.27 11.98
CA ARG A 28 18.24 6.59 11.57
C ARG A 28 19.15 6.49 10.34
N GLU A 29 20.03 5.49 10.29
CA GLU A 29 20.90 5.26 9.13
C GLU A 29 20.07 4.98 7.88
N LEU A 30 19.09 4.06 7.97
CA LEU A 30 18.27 3.65 6.84
C LEU A 30 17.38 4.79 6.32
N VAL A 31 16.71 5.54 7.19
CA VAL A 31 15.94 6.71 6.77
C VAL A 31 16.84 7.81 6.22
N GLY A 32 18.05 7.96 6.79
CA GLY A 32 19.04 8.94 6.35
C GLY A 32 19.48 8.75 4.90
N ARG A 33 19.55 7.52 4.42
CA ARG A 33 19.84 7.21 3.01
C ARG A 33 18.77 7.78 2.08
N ILE A 34 17.50 7.55 2.41
CA ILE A 34 16.36 8.06 1.61
C ILE A 34 16.32 9.59 1.66
N VAL A 35 16.47 10.18 2.86
CA VAL A 35 16.45 11.64 3.05
C VAL A 35 17.60 12.29 2.30
N GLY A 36 18.82 11.74 2.41
CA GLY A 36 20.00 12.24 1.71
C GLY A 36 19.84 12.20 0.19
N ALA A 37 19.32 11.10 -0.35
CA ALA A 37 19.02 10.98 -1.79
C ALA A 37 17.98 12.01 -2.25
N ALA A 38 16.90 12.18 -1.48
CA ALA A 38 15.83 13.13 -1.79
C ALA A 38 16.35 14.58 -1.81
N GLU A 39 17.20 14.94 -0.85
CA GLU A 39 17.82 16.26 -0.75
C GLU A 39 18.83 16.49 -1.89
N GLN A 40 19.67 15.50 -2.20
CA GLN A 40 20.62 15.56 -3.30
C GLN A 40 19.93 15.76 -4.65
N LEU A 41 18.84 15.02 -4.89
CA LEU A 41 18.01 15.12 -6.09
C LEU A 41 17.09 16.35 -6.09
N LYS A 42 17.01 17.08 -4.98
CA LYS A 42 16.16 18.27 -4.78
C LYS A 42 14.70 17.99 -5.14
N VAL A 43 14.20 16.80 -4.80
CA VAL A 43 12.81 16.44 -5.08
C VAL A 43 11.85 17.20 -4.16
N LYS A 44 10.66 17.45 -4.64
CA LYS A 44 9.59 18.09 -3.86
C LYS A 44 8.76 17.08 -3.06
N CYS A 45 8.78 15.82 -3.50
CA CYS A 45 8.01 14.75 -2.88
C CYS A 45 8.72 13.41 -3.06
N VAL A 46 8.79 12.64 -1.98
CA VAL A 46 9.15 11.22 -2.00
C VAL A 46 7.86 10.41 -2.03
N ILE A 47 7.76 9.48 -2.96
CA ILE A 47 6.59 8.61 -3.13
C ILE A 47 6.93 7.21 -2.65
N SER A 48 6.19 6.70 -1.66
CA SER A 48 6.22 5.30 -1.27
C SER A 48 5.22 4.53 -2.16
N PRO A 49 5.68 3.58 -3.00
CA PRO A 49 4.81 2.98 -4.03
C PRO A 49 3.77 2.00 -3.47
N GLU A 50 4.10 1.21 -2.44
CA GLU A 50 3.20 0.16 -1.94
C GLU A 50 3.33 -0.15 -0.45
N CYS A 51 4.52 -0.07 0.10
CA CYS A 51 4.81 -0.53 1.45
C CYS A 51 4.36 0.47 2.51
N GLY A 52 3.31 0.14 3.25
CA GLY A 52 2.84 0.99 4.34
C GLY A 52 3.86 1.13 5.47
N HIS A 53 4.72 0.14 5.71
CA HIS A 53 5.79 0.25 6.70
C HIS A 53 6.85 1.27 6.27
N ALA A 54 7.28 1.24 5.01
CA ALA A 54 8.18 2.24 4.44
C ALA A 54 7.58 3.65 4.55
N TYR A 55 6.33 3.78 4.12
CA TYR A 55 5.60 5.04 4.17
C TYR A 55 5.55 5.62 5.58
N THR A 56 5.13 4.84 6.57
CA THR A 56 5.06 5.31 7.97
C THR A 56 6.44 5.58 8.57
N ALA A 57 7.43 4.74 8.25
CA ALA A 57 8.79 4.92 8.73
C ALA A 57 9.43 6.22 8.21
N ILE A 58 9.23 6.55 6.93
CA ILE A 58 9.80 7.77 6.35
C ILE A 58 8.98 8.99 6.77
N ARG A 59 7.65 8.94 6.61
CA ARG A 59 6.77 10.10 6.83
C ARG A 59 6.63 10.50 8.29
N TRP A 60 6.36 9.52 9.16
CA TRP A 60 5.98 9.79 10.54
C TRP A 60 7.14 9.65 11.53
N GLU A 61 7.96 8.61 11.37
CA GLU A 61 9.10 8.38 12.24
C GLU A 61 10.36 9.13 11.76
N GLY A 62 10.49 9.32 10.46
CA GLY A 62 11.68 9.91 9.84
C GLY A 62 12.10 11.26 10.43
N PRO A 63 11.21 12.25 10.57
CA PRO A 63 11.59 13.54 11.18
C PRO A 63 12.10 13.40 12.62
N ASN A 64 11.53 12.50 13.42
CA ASN A 64 11.99 12.23 14.77
C ASN A 64 13.36 11.53 14.78
N LEU A 65 13.56 10.54 13.92
CA LEU A 65 14.83 9.84 13.77
C LEU A 65 15.95 10.78 13.32
N MET A 66 15.65 11.71 12.40
CA MET A 66 16.62 12.68 11.89
C MET A 66 16.78 13.92 12.77
N GLY A 67 15.89 14.11 13.75
CA GLY A 67 15.88 15.30 14.64
C GLY A 67 15.50 16.61 13.92
N ARG A 68 14.90 16.54 12.73
CA ARG A 68 14.49 17.71 11.94
C ARG A 68 13.37 17.39 10.95
N PRO A 69 12.53 18.37 10.59
CA PRO A 69 11.59 18.21 9.47
C PRO A 69 12.33 18.08 8.14
N PHE A 70 11.64 17.57 7.14
CA PHE A 70 12.14 17.45 5.77
C PHE A 70 11.72 18.68 4.94
N GLY A 71 12.56 19.05 3.97
CA GLY A 71 12.26 20.08 2.99
C GLY A 71 11.40 19.59 1.81
N PHE A 72 10.88 18.37 1.88
CA PHE A 72 10.05 17.72 0.87
C PHE A 72 8.87 17.00 1.54
N GLU A 73 7.83 16.73 0.76
CA GLU A 73 6.70 15.92 1.21
C GLU A 73 7.02 14.42 1.11
N VAL A 74 6.34 13.60 1.91
CA VAL A 74 6.35 12.15 1.78
C VAL A 74 4.90 11.70 1.59
N LYS A 75 4.60 11.05 0.47
CA LYS A 75 3.26 10.57 0.13
C LYS A 75 3.28 9.08 -0.21
N HIS A 76 2.20 8.40 0.14
CA HIS A 76 1.91 7.10 -0.43
C HIS A 76 1.42 7.27 -1.87
N ILE A 77 1.65 6.31 -2.76
CA ILE A 77 1.21 6.38 -4.16
C ILE A 77 -0.31 6.63 -4.27
N LEU A 78 -1.12 6.08 -3.37
CA LEU A 78 -2.57 6.30 -3.38
C LEU A 78 -2.96 7.75 -3.11
N GLU A 79 -2.21 8.48 -2.31
CA GLU A 79 -2.41 9.94 -2.11
C GLU A 79 -2.12 10.69 -3.41
N VAL A 80 -1.00 10.31 -4.08
CA VAL A 80 -0.61 10.94 -5.35
C VAL A 80 -1.63 10.66 -6.45
N LEU A 81 -2.13 9.43 -6.54
CA LEU A 81 -3.15 9.06 -7.52
C LEU A 81 -4.47 9.82 -7.28
N ASP A 82 -4.89 9.96 -6.02
CA ASP A 82 -6.08 10.75 -5.69
C ASP A 82 -5.88 12.24 -5.95
N ASP A 83 -4.71 12.81 -5.65
CA ASP A 83 -4.37 14.19 -5.99
C ASP A 83 -4.42 14.42 -7.51
N LEU A 84 -3.87 13.52 -8.30
CA LEU A 84 -3.92 13.58 -9.76
C LEU A 84 -5.36 13.45 -10.28
N ARG A 85 -6.15 12.57 -9.67
CA ARG A 85 -7.58 12.42 -9.98
C ARG A 85 -8.36 13.73 -9.70
N ARG A 86 -8.18 14.29 -8.51
CA ARG A 86 -8.82 15.57 -8.13
C ARG A 86 -8.41 16.72 -9.05
N ALA A 87 -7.17 16.72 -9.50
CA ALA A 87 -6.67 17.71 -10.47
C ALA A 87 -7.11 17.43 -11.91
N GLY A 88 -7.90 16.38 -12.19
CA GLY A 88 -8.32 15.99 -13.54
C GLY A 88 -7.18 15.47 -14.43
N LYS A 89 -6.03 15.14 -13.83
CA LYS A 89 -4.84 14.66 -14.55
C LYS A 89 -4.75 13.14 -14.63
N LEU A 90 -5.40 12.41 -13.72
CA LEU A 90 -5.56 10.97 -13.80
C LEU A 90 -6.87 10.68 -14.54
N LYS A 91 -6.76 10.24 -15.78
CA LYS A 91 -7.91 9.81 -16.58
C LYS A 91 -7.97 8.31 -16.60
N LEU A 92 -9.10 7.76 -16.19
CA LEU A 92 -9.35 6.32 -16.17
C LEU A 92 -10.45 5.99 -17.17
N LYS A 93 -10.32 4.83 -17.85
CA LYS A 93 -11.28 4.32 -18.82
C LYS A 93 -11.68 2.89 -18.47
N GLY A 94 -12.95 2.57 -18.77
CA GLY A 94 -13.49 1.25 -18.46
C GLY A 94 -13.68 1.01 -16.96
N THR A 95 -14.16 -0.15 -16.64
CA THR A 95 -14.40 -0.61 -15.27
C THR A 95 -14.15 -2.11 -15.16
N LEU A 96 -13.76 -2.56 -13.98
CA LEU A 96 -13.74 -3.98 -13.62
C LEU A 96 -15.14 -4.38 -13.13
N ASP A 97 -15.93 -4.97 -14.04
CA ASP A 97 -17.33 -5.31 -13.77
C ASP A 97 -17.46 -6.73 -13.15
N LYS A 98 -16.90 -6.89 -11.96
CA LYS A 98 -17.08 -8.08 -11.12
C LYS A 98 -17.12 -7.70 -9.64
N PRO A 99 -17.84 -8.50 -8.81
CA PRO A 99 -17.84 -8.26 -7.36
C PRO A 99 -16.45 -8.42 -6.77
N LEU A 100 -15.99 -7.40 -6.07
CA LEU A 100 -14.71 -7.42 -5.39
C LEU A 100 -14.77 -6.72 -4.04
N THR A 101 -13.77 -6.98 -3.22
CA THR A 101 -13.57 -6.28 -1.95
C THR A 101 -12.15 -5.73 -1.84
N TYR A 102 -11.91 -4.92 -0.80
CA TYR A 102 -10.60 -4.32 -0.57
C TYR A 102 -10.07 -4.66 0.82
N HIS A 103 -8.83 -5.13 0.87
CA HIS A 103 -8.10 -5.26 2.11
C HIS A 103 -7.33 -3.97 2.39
N ASP A 104 -7.68 -3.29 3.46
CA ASP A 104 -6.92 -2.15 3.97
C ASP A 104 -5.62 -2.60 4.64
N PRO A 105 -4.43 -2.27 4.12
CA PRO A 105 -3.18 -2.56 4.81
C PRO A 105 -3.05 -1.67 6.05
N CYS A 106 -2.85 -2.28 7.22
CA CYS A 106 -2.91 -1.58 8.51
C CYS A 106 -1.92 -0.42 8.65
N GLN A 107 -0.75 -0.51 8.01
CA GLN A 107 0.24 0.56 8.04
C GLN A 107 -0.09 1.71 7.08
N ILE A 108 -0.83 1.45 6.00
CA ILE A 108 -1.31 2.48 5.07
C ILE A 108 -2.54 3.17 5.66
N SER A 109 -3.54 2.39 6.06
CA SER A 109 -4.83 2.92 6.52
C SER A 109 -4.78 3.42 7.96
N ARG A 110 -4.68 2.52 8.95
CA ARG A 110 -4.77 2.86 10.37
C ARG A 110 -3.63 3.77 10.85
N ARG A 111 -2.38 3.43 10.52
CA ARG A 111 -1.22 4.23 10.93
C ARG A 111 -0.88 5.35 9.97
N GLY A 112 -1.07 5.13 8.70
CA GLY A 112 -0.73 6.08 7.64
C GLY A 112 -1.79 7.14 7.37
N GLY A 113 -3.06 6.87 7.71
CA GLY A 113 -4.19 7.78 7.46
C GLY A 113 -4.73 7.74 6.03
N VAL A 114 -4.25 6.78 5.21
CA VAL A 114 -4.63 6.64 3.78
C VAL A 114 -5.69 5.55 3.66
N TYR A 115 -6.94 5.88 3.89
CA TYR A 115 -8.07 4.95 3.82
C TYR A 115 -9.23 5.43 2.93
N GLU A 116 -9.37 6.73 2.69
CA GLU A 116 -10.37 7.26 1.76
C GLU A 116 -9.91 7.16 0.30
N GLN A 117 -8.62 7.39 0.03
CA GLN A 117 -8.06 7.41 -1.31
C GLN A 117 -8.27 6.09 -2.08
N PRO A 118 -8.05 4.90 -1.51
CA PRO A 118 -8.36 3.66 -2.21
C PRO A 118 -9.84 3.55 -2.57
N ARG A 119 -10.75 4.04 -1.73
CA ARG A 119 -12.19 4.00 -1.99
C ARG A 119 -12.60 4.91 -3.14
N THR A 120 -12.00 6.10 -3.22
CA THR A 120 -12.28 7.00 -4.34
C THR A 120 -11.86 6.42 -5.69
N LEU A 121 -10.74 5.67 -5.73
CA LEU A 121 -10.27 4.98 -6.91
C LEU A 121 -11.14 3.75 -7.24
N LEU A 122 -11.45 2.92 -6.24
CA LEU A 122 -12.28 1.72 -6.41
C LEU A 122 -13.71 2.05 -6.84
N ASN A 123 -14.33 3.08 -6.26
CA ASN A 123 -15.68 3.49 -6.66
C ASN A 123 -15.76 3.95 -8.13
N GLN A 124 -14.64 4.42 -8.69
CA GLN A 124 -14.57 4.76 -10.11
C GLN A 124 -14.31 3.53 -11.00
N LEU A 125 -13.47 2.60 -10.53
CA LEU A 125 -12.99 1.47 -11.33
C LEU A 125 -13.83 0.19 -11.16
N ALA A 126 -14.49 0.02 -10.03
CA ALA A 126 -15.17 -1.21 -9.64
C ALA A 126 -16.59 -0.92 -9.15
N PRO A 127 -17.58 -0.80 -10.04
CA PRO A 127 -18.98 -0.49 -9.67
C PRO A 127 -19.60 -1.50 -8.69
N GLN A 128 -19.07 -2.73 -8.65
CA GLN A 128 -19.53 -3.78 -7.75
C GLN A 128 -18.63 -3.94 -6.51
N PHE A 129 -17.87 -2.91 -6.14
CA PHE A 129 -17.07 -2.91 -4.91
C PHE A 129 -17.97 -3.10 -3.68
N ARG A 130 -17.55 -4.01 -2.80
CA ARG A 130 -18.21 -4.33 -1.54
C ARG A 130 -17.25 -4.16 -0.38
N GLU A 131 -17.63 -3.34 0.58
CA GLU A 131 -16.81 -3.06 1.76
C GLU A 131 -16.82 -4.23 2.73
N MET A 132 -15.67 -4.57 3.32
CA MET A 132 -15.59 -5.52 4.44
C MET A 132 -16.12 -4.87 5.73
N THR A 133 -16.63 -5.69 6.64
CA THR A 133 -17.04 -5.24 7.98
C THR A 133 -15.85 -4.61 8.73
N ASP A 134 -14.68 -5.25 8.67
CA ASP A 134 -13.44 -4.70 9.24
C ASP A 134 -12.68 -3.93 8.16
N SER A 135 -12.95 -2.64 8.03
CA SER A 135 -12.41 -1.79 6.97
C SER A 135 -11.84 -0.46 7.48
N GLY A 136 -11.14 0.26 6.63
CA GLY A 136 -10.55 1.57 6.92
C GLY A 136 -9.62 1.52 8.14
N VAL A 137 -9.85 2.41 9.10
CA VAL A 137 -9.06 2.47 10.34
C VAL A 137 -9.33 1.30 11.28
N MET A 138 -10.48 0.63 11.15
CA MET A 138 -10.87 -0.54 11.94
C MET A 138 -10.52 -1.85 11.25
N ASN A 139 -9.74 -1.82 10.18
CA ASN A 139 -9.34 -2.98 9.40
C ASN A 139 -8.74 -4.12 10.22
N TRP A 140 -9.00 -5.36 9.79
CA TRP A 140 -8.32 -6.54 10.32
C TRP A 140 -7.01 -6.79 9.56
N CYS A 141 -5.91 -6.95 10.30
CA CYS A 141 -4.56 -7.14 9.74
C CYS A 141 -4.47 -8.42 8.89
N CYS A 142 -3.60 -8.43 7.87
CA CYS A 142 -3.27 -9.63 7.10
C CYS A 142 -2.49 -10.68 7.91
N GLY A 143 -1.88 -10.27 9.03
CA GLY A 143 -1.08 -11.16 9.87
C GLY A 143 0.42 -11.18 9.55
N GLY A 144 0.87 -10.51 8.47
CA GLY A 144 2.26 -10.61 7.99
C GLY A 144 3.23 -9.52 8.45
N GLY A 145 2.74 -8.52 9.19
CA GLY A 145 3.58 -7.40 9.63
C GLY A 145 4.61 -7.79 10.71
N GLY A 146 5.55 -6.87 11.00
CA GLY A 146 6.52 -7.06 12.08
C GLY A 146 7.53 -8.19 11.87
N GLY A 147 7.78 -8.58 10.61
CA GLY A 147 8.68 -9.70 10.29
C GLY A 147 8.02 -11.08 10.36
N VAL A 148 6.75 -11.17 10.73
CA VAL A 148 6.01 -12.45 10.83
C VAL A 148 5.93 -13.17 9.49
N SER A 149 5.81 -12.44 8.37
CA SER A 149 5.80 -13.03 7.03
C SER A 149 7.09 -13.78 6.66
N ALA A 150 8.22 -13.37 7.23
CA ALA A 150 9.52 -14.00 7.00
C ALA A 150 9.87 -15.11 8.02
N ASN A 151 8.98 -15.40 8.96
CA ASN A 151 9.21 -16.38 10.01
C ASN A 151 8.35 -17.63 9.77
N GLU A 152 8.97 -18.72 9.35
CA GLU A 152 8.30 -20.00 9.11
C GLU A 152 7.55 -20.51 10.36
N ARG A 153 8.12 -20.32 11.55
CA ARG A 153 7.46 -20.73 12.81
C ARG A 153 6.17 -20.00 13.10
N ALA A 154 5.89 -18.88 12.42
CA ALA A 154 4.69 -18.09 12.57
C ALA A 154 3.63 -18.36 11.49
N GLU A 155 3.82 -19.38 10.67
CA GLU A 155 2.91 -19.75 9.60
C GLU A 155 1.49 -20.05 10.11
N GLU A 156 1.37 -20.92 11.12
CA GLU A 156 0.07 -21.26 11.71
C GLU A 156 -0.62 -20.04 12.32
N LEU A 157 0.16 -19.11 12.91
CA LEU A 157 -0.37 -17.84 13.40
C LEU A 157 -0.97 -17.01 12.26
N ARG A 158 -0.28 -16.91 11.11
CA ARG A 158 -0.78 -16.19 9.94
C ARG A 158 -2.10 -16.77 9.45
N PHE A 159 -2.19 -18.09 9.29
CA PHE A 159 -3.40 -18.77 8.86
C PHE A 159 -4.55 -18.62 9.86
N THR A 160 -4.23 -18.64 11.16
CA THR A 160 -5.24 -18.41 12.21
C THR A 160 -5.78 -16.97 12.17
N VAL A 161 -4.91 -15.97 12.00
CA VAL A 161 -5.31 -14.57 11.85
C VAL A 161 -6.20 -14.37 10.63
N PHE A 162 -5.91 -15.08 9.54
CA PHE A 162 -6.67 -14.98 8.29
C PHE A 162 -8.10 -15.50 8.38
N LYS A 163 -8.42 -16.42 9.31
CA LYS A 163 -9.78 -16.99 9.47
C LYS A 163 -10.88 -15.95 9.58
N ARG A 164 -10.62 -14.81 10.25
CA ARG A 164 -11.59 -13.72 10.34
C ARG A 164 -11.80 -13.04 8.98
N LYS A 165 -10.74 -12.85 8.21
CA LYS A 165 -10.84 -12.30 6.87
C LYS A 165 -11.54 -13.26 5.90
N LYS A 166 -11.24 -14.56 6.00
CA LYS A 166 -11.94 -15.62 5.27
C LYS A 166 -13.45 -15.50 5.47
N ALA A 167 -13.91 -15.42 6.72
CA ALA A 167 -15.34 -15.30 7.03
C ALA A 167 -15.97 -14.05 6.37
N GLN A 168 -15.29 -12.91 6.36
CA GLN A 168 -15.80 -11.70 5.71
C GLN A 168 -15.86 -11.81 4.18
N ILE A 169 -14.87 -12.47 3.56
CA ILE A 169 -14.87 -12.74 2.11
C ILE A 169 -16.05 -13.65 1.73
N GLU A 170 -16.27 -14.70 2.53
CA GLU A 170 -17.39 -15.64 2.33
C GLU A 170 -18.75 -14.95 2.50
N GLU A 171 -18.90 -14.10 3.52
CA GLU A 171 -20.11 -13.29 3.75
C GLU A 171 -20.41 -12.36 2.57
N LEU A 172 -19.40 -11.73 2.00
CA LEU A 172 -19.55 -10.85 0.84
C LEU A 172 -19.82 -11.60 -0.46
N GLY A 173 -19.49 -12.89 -0.54
CA GLY A 173 -19.65 -13.70 -1.74
C GLY A 173 -18.84 -13.19 -2.94
N VAL A 174 -17.66 -12.59 -2.69
CA VAL A 174 -16.76 -12.09 -3.74
C VAL A 174 -15.72 -13.13 -4.12
N LYS A 175 -15.20 -13.01 -5.34
CA LYS A 175 -14.13 -13.85 -5.87
C LYS A 175 -12.85 -13.07 -6.19
N THR A 176 -12.84 -11.79 -5.89
CA THR A 176 -11.68 -10.91 -6.12
C THR A 176 -11.46 -10.03 -4.91
N MET A 177 -10.23 -9.94 -4.47
CA MET A 177 -9.79 -9.05 -3.39
C MET A 177 -8.65 -8.17 -3.89
N VAL A 178 -8.76 -6.86 -3.64
CA VAL A 178 -7.77 -5.86 -4.00
C VAL A 178 -7.01 -5.40 -2.76
N THR A 179 -5.72 -5.13 -2.88
CA THR A 179 -4.92 -4.50 -1.82
C THR A 179 -3.88 -3.57 -2.41
N ALA A 180 -3.33 -2.67 -1.60
CA ALA A 180 -2.28 -1.74 -1.99
C ALA A 180 -0.94 -2.02 -1.30
N CYS A 181 -0.74 -3.24 -0.81
CA CYS A 181 0.50 -3.63 -0.12
C CYS A 181 0.97 -5.00 -0.58
N ALA A 182 2.15 -5.07 -1.19
CA ALA A 182 2.72 -6.32 -1.71
C ALA A 182 2.89 -7.38 -0.61
N ASN A 183 3.37 -7.01 0.58
CA ASN A 183 3.49 -7.97 1.69
C ASN A 183 2.13 -8.52 2.15
N CYS A 184 1.09 -7.68 2.19
CA CYS A 184 -0.25 -8.17 2.50
C CYS A 184 -0.76 -9.14 1.43
N ARG A 185 -0.48 -8.84 0.14
CA ARG A 185 -0.86 -9.70 -0.98
C ARG A 185 -0.25 -11.09 -0.84
N VAL A 186 1.07 -11.19 -0.71
CA VAL A 186 1.79 -12.47 -0.56
C VAL A 186 1.24 -13.28 0.62
N VAL A 187 1.13 -12.67 1.80
CA VAL A 187 0.63 -13.36 3.00
C VAL A 187 -0.82 -13.83 2.87
N MET A 188 -1.64 -13.06 2.18
CA MET A 188 -3.04 -13.46 1.95
C MET A 188 -3.15 -14.52 0.85
N GLU A 189 -2.33 -14.48 -0.19
CA GLU A 189 -2.27 -15.54 -1.21
C GLU A 189 -1.89 -16.88 -0.59
N GLU A 190 -0.86 -16.94 0.28
CA GLU A 190 -0.51 -18.14 1.05
C GLU A 190 -1.70 -18.65 1.90
N ALA A 191 -2.39 -17.75 2.58
CA ALA A 191 -3.52 -18.11 3.42
C ALA A 191 -4.75 -18.57 2.61
N LEU A 192 -5.00 -17.97 1.45
CA LEU A 192 -6.06 -18.39 0.52
C LEU A 192 -5.79 -19.81 0.01
N GLU A 193 -4.55 -20.11 -0.38
CA GLU A 193 -4.13 -21.45 -0.79
C GLU A 193 -4.32 -22.47 0.34
N HIS A 194 -3.83 -22.16 1.54
CA HIS A 194 -3.97 -23.03 2.73
C HIS A 194 -5.44 -23.33 3.05
N HIS A 195 -6.32 -22.35 2.91
CA HIS A 195 -7.75 -22.51 3.19
C HIS A 195 -8.58 -22.97 1.98
N HIS A 196 -7.93 -23.33 0.87
CA HIS A 196 -8.57 -23.78 -0.38
C HIS A 196 -9.63 -22.80 -0.90
N MET A 197 -9.34 -21.51 -0.85
CA MET A 197 -10.22 -20.44 -1.33
C MET A 197 -9.81 -20.01 -2.74
N ASP A 198 -10.73 -20.10 -3.68
CA ASP A 198 -10.55 -19.60 -5.05
C ASP A 198 -10.89 -18.10 -5.09
N ILE A 199 -9.91 -17.27 -4.73
CA ILE A 199 -10.00 -15.80 -4.70
C ILE A 199 -8.82 -15.22 -5.46
N GLU A 200 -9.10 -14.40 -6.46
CA GLU A 200 -8.11 -13.65 -7.20
C GLU A 200 -7.62 -12.44 -6.39
N MET A 201 -6.31 -12.30 -6.26
CA MET A 201 -5.69 -11.15 -5.61
C MET A 201 -5.16 -10.15 -6.63
N LEU A 202 -5.54 -8.86 -6.50
CA LEU A 202 -5.11 -7.78 -7.37
C LEU A 202 -4.42 -6.66 -6.57
N GLY A 203 -3.44 -6.01 -7.19
CA GLY A 203 -2.88 -4.76 -6.70
C GLY A 203 -3.74 -3.57 -7.11
N LEU A 204 -4.04 -2.65 -6.20
CA LEU A 204 -4.82 -1.46 -6.55
C LEU A 204 -4.09 -0.56 -7.57
N THR A 205 -2.77 -0.45 -7.47
CA THR A 205 -1.95 0.30 -8.43
C THR A 205 -1.92 -0.35 -9.80
N GLU A 206 -1.92 -1.69 -9.86
CA GLU A 206 -2.03 -2.47 -11.09
C GLU A 206 -3.39 -2.22 -11.75
N LEU A 207 -4.47 -2.32 -10.97
CA LEU A 207 -5.83 -2.05 -11.44
C LEU A 207 -5.97 -0.62 -12.01
N VAL A 208 -5.38 0.37 -11.35
CA VAL A 208 -5.34 1.75 -11.86
C VAL A 208 -4.54 1.83 -13.17
N ALA A 209 -3.38 1.17 -13.26
CA ALA A 209 -2.52 1.19 -14.44
C ALA A 209 -3.20 0.56 -15.66
N GLU A 210 -3.87 -0.56 -15.49
CA GLU A 210 -4.63 -1.25 -16.56
C GLU A 210 -5.78 -0.40 -17.12
N HIS A 211 -6.32 0.50 -16.30
CA HIS A 211 -7.43 1.36 -16.67
C HIS A 211 -7.01 2.80 -17.01
N LEU A 212 -5.71 3.07 -17.15
CA LEU A 212 -5.27 4.39 -17.58
C LEU A 212 -5.75 4.69 -19.01
N ASP A 213 -6.30 5.88 -19.19
CA ASP A 213 -6.53 6.45 -20.51
C ASP A 213 -5.26 7.19 -20.94
N GLU A 214 -4.40 6.51 -21.67
CA GLU A 214 -3.14 7.08 -22.14
C GLU A 214 -3.32 8.18 -23.20
N GLY A 215 -4.55 8.41 -23.67
CA GLY A 215 -4.80 9.26 -24.81
C GLY A 215 -4.13 8.70 -26.07
N LYS A 216 -4.58 9.01 -27.26
CA LYS A 216 -3.79 8.75 -28.46
C LYS A 216 -2.51 9.58 -28.37
N PRO A 217 -1.32 9.03 -28.62
CA PRO A 217 -0.14 9.86 -28.80
C PRO A 217 -0.51 10.93 -29.85
N ASN A 218 -0.25 12.19 -29.54
CA ASN A 218 -0.39 13.26 -30.51
C ASN A 218 0.53 12.89 -31.67
N GLU A 219 -0.06 12.54 -32.82
CA GLU A 219 0.63 12.40 -34.12
C GLU A 219 1.24 13.72 -34.55
#